data_6979a3815618ec9e10be6c132d5f85e7
#
_entry.id   6979a3815618ec9e10be6c132d5f85e7
#
_cell.length_a   1.000
_cell.length_b   1.000
_cell.length_c   1.000
_cell.angle_alpha   90.00
_cell.angle_beta   90.00
_cell.angle_gamma   90.00
#
_symmetry.space_group_name_H-M   'P 1'
#
loop_
_entity.id
_entity.type
_entity.pdbx_description
1 polymer ?
#
loop_
_entity_poly.entity_id
_entity_poly.type
_entity_poly.pdbx_seq_one_letter_code
_entity_poly.pdbx_strand_id
1 'polypeptide(L)'
;MKAWEPYIKGFRSYLRLERSLSGNTLEAYEHDLEKLVQFLDSQNSSTSPEQLTHHQLQEFLVWIHDLGMTARTQARVLSGIKAFYKYLLMENLINDNPTALIEGPKVGQKLPDFLTVEEINALIAAIDRSKPEGERNCAIIETLYSCGLRVSELVDLKLSNSYFDIGFVKVKGKGNKERIVPIGNSAIKQLTIYIESYRNHINIKTGFEDYIFLNRRGSKLTRVMIFTIIKQLAMIAGIRQTISPHTFRHSFATHLIEGGADLRAVQEMLGHSSITTTEIYTHLDRDFLRSAILQFHPRG
;
A
#
# COMPACT_ATOMS: atom_id res chain seq x y z
N MET A 1 20.66 -15.15 -19.24
CA MET A 1 20.39 -13.69 -19.05
C MET A 1 20.56 -12.84 -20.31
N LYS A 2 21.66 -12.89 -21.08
CA LYS A 2 21.88 -12.03 -22.27
C LYS A 2 20.75 -12.08 -23.33
N ALA A 3 20.18 -13.25 -23.58
CA ALA A 3 19.11 -13.43 -24.57
C ALA A 3 17.77 -12.77 -24.18
N TRP A 4 17.51 -12.62 -22.89
CA TRP A 4 16.26 -12.04 -22.34
C TRP A 4 16.31 -10.51 -22.21
N GLU A 5 17.50 -9.94 -22.08
CA GLU A 5 17.69 -8.53 -21.75
C GLU A 5 17.02 -7.55 -22.74
N PRO A 6 17.11 -7.74 -24.07
CA PRO A 6 16.44 -6.83 -25.02
C PRO A 6 14.92 -6.85 -24.87
N TYR A 7 14.32 -8.03 -24.66
CA TYR A 7 12.88 -8.21 -24.49
C TYR A 7 12.38 -7.61 -23.20
N ILE A 8 13.10 -7.78 -22.10
CA ILE A 8 12.78 -7.17 -20.79
C ILE A 8 12.84 -5.65 -20.88
N LYS A 9 13.86 -5.08 -21.54
CA LYS A 9 13.97 -3.63 -21.76
C LYS A 9 12.81 -3.09 -22.61
N GLY A 10 12.43 -3.81 -23.69
CA GLY A 10 11.28 -3.45 -24.51
C GLY A 10 9.98 -3.46 -23.71
N PHE A 11 9.74 -4.54 -22.95
CA PHE A 11 8.58 -4.67 -22.08
C PHE A 11 8.51 -3.55 -21.01
N ARG A 12 9.64 -3.22 -20.38
CA ARG A 12 9.72 -2.09 -19.45
C ARG A 12 9.30 -0.77 -20.10
N SER A 13 9.79 -0.51 -21.32
CA SER A 13 9.43 0.70 -22.07
C SER A 13 7.95 0.74 -22.40
N TYR A 14 7.37 -0.35 -22.88
CA TYR A 14 5.93 -0.52 -23.11
C TYR A 14 5.11 -0.23 -21.85
N LEU A 15 5.46 -0.88 -20.72
CA LEU A 15 4.76 -0.69 -19.46
C LEU A 15 4.83 0.76 -18.96
N ARG A 16 5.97 1.43 -19.18
CA ARG A 16 6.19 2.82 -18.76
C ARG A 16 5.46 3.82 -19.64
N LEU A 17 5.58 3.68 -20.96
CA LEU A 17 5.13 4.69 -21.94
C LEU A 17 3.66 4.50 -22.30
N GLU A 18 3.24 3.27 -22.58
CA GLU A 18 1.86 3.02 -23.04
C GLU A 18 0.91 2.69 -21.90
N ARG A 19 1.39 1.97 -20.87
CA ARG A 19 0.57 1.60 -19.72
C ARG A 19 0.68 2.56 -18.54
N SER A 20 1.59 3.53 -18.59
CA SER A 20 1.82 4.54 -17.54
C SER A 20 1.94 3.95 -16.13
N LEU A 21 2.58 2.78 -16.01
CA LEU A 21 2.71 2.09 -14.73
C LEU A 21 3.76 2.74 -13.82
N SER A 22 3.59 2.62 -12.52
CA SER A 22 4.52 3.17 -11.53
C SER A 22 5.86 2.42 -11.52
N GLY A 23 6.95 3.10 -11.12
CA GLY A 23 8.29 2.50 -10.99
C GLY A 23 8.29 1.21 -10.19
N ASN A 24 7.63 1.18 -9.03
CA ASN A 24 7.52 -0.04 -8.21
C ASN A 24 6.83 -1.20 -8.93
N THR A 25 5.87 -0.90 -9.82
CA THR A 25 5.20 -1.93 -10.60
C THR A 25 6.12 -2.46 -11.70
N LEU A 26 6.90 -1.58 -12.34
CA LEU A 26 7.91 -1.97 -13.32
C LEU A 26 8.96 -2.89 -12.70
N GLU A 27 9.53 -2.51 -11.56
CA GLU A 27 10.50 -3.31 -10.80
C GLU A 27 9.91 -4.68 -10.40
N ALA A 28 8.63 -4.73 -9.99
CA ALA A 28 7.99 -6.00 -9.64
C ALA A 28 7.89 -6.96 -10.85
N TYR A 29 7.54 -6.45 -12.03
CA TYR A 29 7.50 -7.24 -13.26
C TYR A 29 8.89 -7.70 -13.70
N GLU A 30 9.91 -6.83 -13.57
CA GLU A 30 11.30 -7.20 -13.86
C GLU A 30 11.78 -8.32 -12.96
N HIS A 31 11.55 -8.23 -11.66
CA HIS A 31 11.90 -9.29 -10.70
C HIS A 31 11.15 -10.61 -10.94
N ASP A 32 9.93 -10.55 -11.47
CA ASP A 32 9.20 -11.77 -11.83
C ASP A 32 9.86 -12.49 -13.03
N LEU A 33 10.30 -11.72 -14.04
CA LEU A 33 11.01 -12.25 -15.19
C LEU A 33 12.44 -12.73 -14.82
N GLU A 34 13.14 -12.00 -13.95
CA GLU A 34 14.45 -12.42 -13.43
C GLU A 34 14.37 -13.78 -12.75
N LYS A 35 13.30 -14.07 -12.00
CA LYS A 35 13.11 -15.40 -11.39
C LYS A 35 12.97 -16.51 -12.44
N LEU A 36 12.23 -16.25 -13.52
CA LEU A 36 12.12 -17.20 -14.62
C LEU A 36 13.49 -17.45 -15.29
N VAL A 37 14.25 -16.39 -15.52
CA VAL A 37 15.60 -16.50 -16.09
C VAL A 37 16.54 -17.26 -15.13
N GLN A 38 16.49 -16.99 -13.81
CA GLN A 38 17.26 -17.74 -12.81
C GLN A 38 16.93 -19.23 -12.82
N PHE A 39 15.67 -19.59 -12.97
CA PHE A 39 15.25 -20.98 -13.11
C PHE A 39 15.89 -21.61 -14.36
N LEU A 40 15.77 -20.96 -15.53
CA LEU A 40 16.33 -21.48 -16.79
C LEU A 40 17.88 -21.61 -16.70
N ASP A 41 18.56 -20.63 -16.13
CA ASP A 41 20.00 -20.67 -15.88
C ASP A 41 20.37 -21.86 -14.96
N SER A 42 19.56 -22.15 -13.93
CA SER A 42 19.77 -23.30 -13.02
C SER A 42 19.63 -24.66 -13.71
N GLN A 43 18.85 -24.73 -14.79
CA GLN A 43 18.71 -25.91 -15.63
C GLN A 43 19.76 -25.99 -16.75
N ASN A 44 20.77 -25.11 -16.76
CA ASN A 44 21.72 -24.93 -17.85
C ASN A 44 21.06 -24.72 -19.22
N SER A 45 19.86 -24.16 -19.24
CA SER A 45 19.08 -23.93 -20.44
C SER A 45 19.39 -22.54 -21.02
N SER A 46 19.76 -22.49 -22.30
CA SER A 46 19.95 -21.24 -23.04
C SER A 46 18.66 -20.78 -23.76
N THR A 47 17.51 -21.22 -23.31
CA THR A 47 16.19 -20.92 -23.92
C THR A 47 15.94 -19.42 -24.00
N SER A 48 15.66 -18.91 -25.19
CA SER A 48 15.22 -17.52 -25.41
C SER A 48 13.72 -17.35 -25.06
N PRO A 49 13.22 -16.11 -24.89
CA PRO A 49 11.78 -15.89 -24.67
C PRO A 49 10.89 -16.52 -25.74
N GLU A 50 11.33 -16.55 -26.99
CA GLU A 50 10.59 -17.08 -28.14
C GLU A 50 10.50 -18.62 -28.11
N GLN A 51 11.46 -19.27 -27.47
CA GLN A 51 11.59 -20.74 -27.44
C GLN A 51 11.03 -21.35 -26.15
N LEU A 52 10.60 -20.52 -25.20
CA LEU A 52 10.07 -21.01 -23.93
C LEU A 52 8.81 -21.85 -24.16
N THR A 53 8.82 -23.05 -23.61
CA THR A 53 7.70 -24.00 -23.76
C THR A 53 6.74 -23.94 -22.58
N HIS A 54 5.52 -24.41 -22.82
CA HIS A 54 4.52 -24.62 -21.77
C HIS A 54 5.05 -25.52 -20.62
N HIS A 55 5.77 -26.61 -21.01
CA HIS A 55 6.35 -27.56 -20.05
C HIS A 55 7.37 -26.87 -19.11
N GLN A 56 8.29 -26.07 -19.64
CA GLN A 56 9.27 -25.34 -18.84
C GLN A 56 8.61 -24.33 -17.88
N LEU A 57 7.48 -23.74 -18.27
CA LEU A 57 6.70 -22.89 -17.37
C LEU A 57 6.03 -23.69 -16.24
N GLN A 58 5.57 -24.89 -16.50
CA GLN A 58 5.06 -25.77 -15.45
C GLN A 58 6.16 -26.17 -14.47
N GLU A 59 7.34 -26.57 -14.98
CA GLU A 59 8.51 -26.85 -14.14
C GLU A 59 8.94 -25.64 -13.32
N PHE A 60 8.91 -24.45 -13.91
CA PHE A 60 9.17 -23.20 -13.18
C PHE A 60 8.18 -22.99 -12.03
N LEU A 61 6.89 -23.26 -12.22
CA LEU A 61 5.90 -23.14 -11.14
C LEU A 61 6.17 -24.13 -10.01
N VAL A 62 6.58 -25.35 -10.32
CA VAL A 62 7.02 -26.33 -9.32
C VAL A 62 8.25 -25.82 -8.59
N TRP A 63 9.25 -25.31 -9.31
CA TRP A 63 10.48 -24.78 -8.72
C TRP A 63 10.23 -23.62 -7.73
N ILE A 64 9.36 -22.63 -8.07
CA ILE A 64 9.04 -21.54 -7.14
C ILE A 64 8.20 -22.02 -5.95
N HIS A 65 7.42 -23.12 -6.13
CA HIS A 65 6.73 -23.77 -5.02
C HIS A 65 7.73 -24.40 -4.03
N ASP A 66 8.71 -25.14 -4.54
CA ASP A 66 9.74 -25.82 -3.74
C ASP A 66 10.67 -24.83 -3.03
N LEU A 67 10.83 -23.62 -3.56
CA LEU A 67 11.47 -22.50 -2.87
C LEU A 67 10.63 -21.94 -1.70
N GLY A 68 9.46 -22.51 -1.40
CA GLY A 68 8.59 -22.10 -0.30
C GLY A 68 7.77 -20.84 -0.57
N MET A 69 7.62 -20.42 -1.82
CA MET A 69 6.79 -19.26 -2.15
C MET A 69 5.31 -19.56 -1.93
N THR A 70 4.60 -18.62 -1.27
CA THR A 70 3.15 -18.74 -1.04
C THR A 70 2.37 -18.77 -2.35
N ALA A 71 1.21 -19.44 -2.38
CA ALA A 71 0.33 -19.52 -3.56
C ALA A 71 0.00 -18.11 -4.12
N ARG A 72 -0.21 -17.11 -3.26
CA ARG A 72 -0.44 -15.72 -3.67
C ARG A 72 0.78 -15.11 -4.38
N THR A 73 1.99 -15.39 -3.90
CA THR A 73 3.22 -14.92 -4.54
C THR A 73 3.42 -15.60 -5.90
N GLN A 74 3.20 -16.92 -5.97
CA GLN A 74 3.27 -17.68 -7.23
C GLN A 74 2.27 -17.15 -8.26
N ALA A 75 1.01 -16.91 -7.86
CA ALA A 75 -0.02 -16.34 -8.74
C ALA A 75 0.38 -14.95 -9.26
N ARG A 76 0.99 -14.11 -8.41
CA ARG A 76 1.49 -12.79 -8.80
C ARG A 76 2.62 -12.90 -9.82
N VAL A 77 3.61 -13.76 -9.57
CA VAL A 77 4.73 -14.00 -10.50
C VAL A 77 4.22 -14.50 -11.85
N LEU A 78 3.31 -15.46 -11.84
CA LEU A 78 2.69 -15.96 -13.08
C LEU A 78 1.94 -14.86 -13.83
N SER A 79 1.24 -13.95 -13.12
CA SER A 79 0.58 -12.81 -13.74
C SER A 79 1.57 -11.86 -14.41
N GLY A 80 2.75 -11.67 -13.82
CA GLY A 80 3.84 -10.88 -14.42
C GLY A 80 4.36 -11.52 -15.72
N ILE A 81 4.60 -12.83 -15.70
CA ILE A 81 5.04 -13.59 -16.88
C ILE A 81 3.97 -13.56 -17.97
N LYS A 82 2.69 -13.76 -17.63
CA LYS A 82 1.58 -13.67 -18.59
C LYS A 82 1.50 -12.29 -19.25
N ALA A 83 1.72 -11.21 -18.48
CA ALA A 83 1.74 -9.86 -19.03
C ALA A 83 2.90 -9.66 -20.01
N PHE A 84 4.08 -10.22 -19.74
CA PHE A 84 5.23 -10.19 -20.63
C PHE A 84 4.96 -10.94 -21.94
N TYR A 85 4.44 -12.16 -21.88
CA TYR A 85 4.13 -12.94 -23.08
C TYR A 85 2.99 -12.34 -23.89
N LYS A 86 2.02 -11.68 -23.24
CA LYS A 86 1.01 -10.88 -23.94
C LYS A 86 1.63 -9.72 -24.71
N TYR A 87 2.63 -9.04 -24.13
CA TYR A 87 3.38 -7.99 -24.79
C TYR A 87 4.15 -8.55 -26.00
N LEU A 88 4.89 -9.67 -25.86
CA LEU A 88 5.63 -10.27 -26.96
C LEU A 88 4.72 -10.65 -28.13
N LEU A 89 3.53 -11.20 -27.84
CA LEU A 89 2.53 -11.53 -28.87
C LEU A 89 2.00 -10.28 -29.57
N MET A 90 1.74 -9.20 -28.82
CA MET A 90 1.25 -7.92 -29.36
C MET A 90 2.27 -7.25 -30.28
N GLU A 91 3.56 -7.36 -29.95
CA GLU A 91 4.68 -6.85 -30.77
C GLU A 91 5.08 -7.79 -31.93
N ASN A 92 4.34 -8.90 -32.13
CA ASN A 92 4.65 -9.93 -33.13
C ASN A 92 6.06 -10.55 -32.98
N LEU A 93 6.59 -10.60 -31.79
CA LEU A 93 7.88 -11.21 -31.45
C LEU A 93 7.75 -12.72 -31.24
N ILE A 94 6.54 -13.22 -31.04
CA ILE A 94 6.18 -14.63 -30.93
C ILE A 94 4.88 -14.89 -31.67
N ASN A 95 4.69 -16.11 -32.16
CA ASN A 95 3.45 -16.52 -32.82
C ASN A 95 2.46 -17.18 -31.84
N ASP A 96 2.98 -17.88 -30.82
CA ASP A 96 2.19 -18.57 -29.81
C ASP A 96 2.55 -18.13 -28.40
N ASN A 97 1.54 -18.09 -27.52
CA ASN A 97 1.72 -17.69 -26.15
C ASN A 97 1.84 -18.94 -25.23
N PRO A 98 3.04 -19.27 -24.72
CA PRO A 98 3.25 -20.46 -23.90
C PRO A 98 2.53 -20.39 -22.53
N THR A 99 2.06 -19.20 -22.14
CA THR A 99 1.33 -19.02 -20.87
C THR A 99 -0.18 -19.16 -20.99
N ALA A 100 -0.71 -19.35 -22.21
CA ALA A 100 -2.16 -19.31 -22.47
C ALA A 100 -2.93 -20.34 -21.64
N LEU A 101 -2.42 -21.57 -21.56
CA LEU A 101 -3.06 -22.69 -20.85
C LEU A 101 -2.53 -22.90 -19.42
N ILE A 102 -1.61 -22.05 -18.95
CA ILE A 102 -1.09 -22.17 -17.58
C ILE A 102 -2.12 -21.67 -16.58
N GLU A 103 -2.56 -22.57 -15.72
CA GLU A 103 -3.39 -22.21 -14.55
C GLU A 103 -2.50 -21.85 -13.38
N GLY A 104 -2.89 -20.80 -12.65
CA GLY A 104 -2.22 -20.39 -11.42
C GLY A 104 -2.66 -21.23 -10.23
N PRO A 105 -1.88 -21.24 -9.14
CA PRO A 105 -2.28 -21.91 -7.92
C PRO A 105 -3.60 -21.32 -7.39
N LYS A 106 -4.47 -22.17 -6.87
CA LYS A 106 -5.71 -21.73 -6.22
C LYS A 106 -5.36 -20.93 -4.98
N VAL A 107 -5.64 -19.65 -5.00
CA VAL A 107 -5.48 -18.75 -3.84
C VAL A 107 -6.79 -18.76 -3.07
N GLY A 108 -6.78 -19.34 -1.86
CA GLY A 108 -7.93 -19.27 -0.98
C GLY A 108 -8.33 -17.81 -0.72
N GLN A 109 -9.61 -17.50 -0.79
CA GLN A 109 -10.13 -16.21 -0.37
C GLN A 109 -10.07 -16.16 1.17
N LYS A 110 -9.06 -15.50 1.73
CA LYS A 110 -9.08 -15.13 3.13
C LYS A 110 -10.01 -13.91 3.24
N LEU A 111 -11.06 -14.02 4.07
CA LEU A 111 -11.84 -12.84 4.42
C LEU A 111 -10.88 -11.78 4.97
N PRO A 112 -11.01 -10.54 4.52
CA PRO A 112 -10.12 -9.50 5.00
C PRO A 112 -10.32 -9.31 6.51
N ASP A 113 -9.25 -9.47 7.26
CA ASP A 113 -9.25 -9.23 8.71
C ASP A 113 -9.38 -7.71 8.94
N PHE A 114 -10.31 -7.29 9.76
CA PHE A 114 -10.42 -5.93 10.27
C PHE A 114 -10.30 -5.94 11.80
N LEU A 115 -9.93 -4.82 12.39
CA LEU A 115 -9.83 -4.64 13.83
C LEU A 115 -11.16 -4.10 14.35
N THR A 116 -11.63 -4.61 15.47
CA THR A 116 -12.76 -4.00 16.18
C THR A 116 -12.34 -2.68 16.85
N VAL A 117 -13.30 -1.88 17.28
CA VAL A 117 -13.03 -0.62 18.01
C VAL A 117 -12.26 -0.91 19.31
N GLU A 118 -12.59 -2.02 20.00
CA GLU A 118 -11.94 -2.48 21.23
C GLU A 118 -10.47 -2.85 20.96
N GLU A 119 -10.20 -3.57 19.86
CA GLU A 119 -8.82 -3.93 19.48
C GLU A 119 -7.99 -2.68 19.14
N ILE A 120 -8.58 -1.69 18.48
CA ILE A 120 -7.90 -0.41 18.21
C ILE A 120 -7.62 0.34 19.53
N ASN A 121 -8.58 0.37 20.45
CA ASN A 121 -8.38 0.94 21.78
C ASN A 121 -7.29 0.19 22.56
N ALA A 122 -7.24 -1.14 22.48
CA ALA A 122 -6.19 -1.94 23.09
C ALA A 122 -4.80 -1.64 22.52
N LEU A 123 -4.69 -1.44 21.20
CA LEU A 123 -3.43 -1.00 20.57
C LEU A 123 -2.95 0.35 21.08
N ILE A 124 -3.86 1.31 21.24
CA ILE A 124 -3.53 2.64 21.76
C ILE A 124 -3.14 2.56 23.24
N ALA A 125 -3.86 1.78 24.04
CA ALA A 125 -3.57 1.56 25.44
C ALA A 125 -2.23 0.83 25.68
N ALA A 126 -1.78 0.01 24.72
CA ALA A 126 -0.49 -0.68 24.77
C ALA A 126 0.71 0.26 24.53
N ILE A 127 0.48 1.51 24.14
CA ILE A 127 1.54 2.47 23.87
C ILE A 127 2.06 3.06 25.19
N ASP A 128 3.33 2.84 25.46
CA ASP A 128 4.03 3.46 26.59
C ASP A 128 4.30 4.95 26.28
N ARG A 129 3.43 5.83 26.80
CA ARG A 129 3.52 7.28 26.62
C ARG A 129 4.64 7.95 27.42
N SER A 130 5.27 7.23 28.34
CA SER A 130 6.45 7.75 29.05
C SER A 130 7.69 7.79 28.16
N LYS A 131 7.67 7.05 27.06
CA LYS A 131 8.75 7.04 26.07
C LYS A 131 8.66 8.22 25.10
N PRO A 132 9.81 8.75 24.66
CA PRO A 132 9.84 9.88 23.74
C PRO A 132 9.00 9.69 22.48
N GLU A 133 8.91 8.48 21.95
CA GLU A 133 8.13 8.15 20.78
C GLU A 133 6.66 7.77 21.03
N GLY A 134 6.22 7.75 22.30
CA GLY A 134 4.87 7.31 22.67
C GLY A 134 3.78 8.15 22.01
N GLU A 135 3.84 9.47 22.15
CA GLU A 135 2.87 10.37 21.54
C GLU A 135 2.87 10.29 20.02
N ARG A 136 4.05 10.13 19.40
CA ARG A 136 4.15 9.88 17.94
C ARG A 136 3.43 8.60 17.54
N ASN A 137 3.67 7.50 18.26
CA ASN A 137 3.08 6.21 17.93
C ASN A 137 1.56 6.24 18.11
N CYS A 138 1.07 6.94 19.12
CA CYS A 138 -0.36 7.17 19.32
C CYS A 138 -0.96 7.97 18.15
N ALA A 139 -0.32 9.07 17.75
CA ALA A 139 -0.74 9.86 16.60
C ALA A 139 -0.74 9.05 15.28
N ILE A 140 0.22 8.13 15.11
CA ILE A 140 0.27 7.22 13.94
C ILE A 140 -0.98 6.33 13.92
N ILE A 141 -1.29 5.65 15.02
CA ILE A 141 -2.43 4.71 15.08
C ILE A 141 -3.75 5.45 14.88
N GLU A 142 -3.95 6.58 15.58
CA GLU A 142 -5.16 7.39 15.43
C GLU A 142 -5.32 7.92 13.99
N THR A 143 -4.25 8.39 13.36
CA THR A 143 -4.31 8.91 11.98
C THR A 143 -4.59 7.80 10.96
N LEU A 144 -3.96 6.63 11.10
CA LEU A 144 -4.22 5.48 10.23
C LEU A 144 -5.68 5.06 10.29
N TYR A 145 -6.24 5.00 11.50
CA TYR A 145 -7.61 4.56 11.70
C TYR A 145 -8.62 5.65 11.33
N SER A 146 -8.40 6.89 11.74
CA SER A 146 -9.37 7.97 11.53
C SER A 146 -9.46 8.47 10.08
N CYS A 147 -8.42 8.26 9.28
CA CYS A 147 -8.36 8.73 7.88
C CYS A 147 -8.28 7.59 6.86
N GLY A 148 -8.10 6.37 7.28
CA GLY A 148 -7.93 5.22 6.37
C GLY A 148 -6.76 5.39 5.38
N LEU A 149 -5.67 6.08 5.76
CA LEU A 149 -4.55 6.37 4.89
C LEU A 149 -3.77 5.11 4.48
N ARG A 150 -3.19 5.15 3.26
CA ARG A 150 -2.14 4.20 2.90
C ARG A 150 -0.88 4.51 3.70
N VAL A 151 -0.06 3.51 4.02
CA VAL A 151 1.18 3.71 4.78
C VAL A 151 2.13 4.73 4.13
N SER A 152 2.18 4.78 2.78
CA SER A 152 2.96 5.78 2.05
C SER A 152 2.41 7.19 2.24
N GLU A 153 1.09 7.35 2.25
CA GLU A 153 0.42 8.63 2.47
C GLU A 153 0.66 9.12 3.90
N LEU A 154 0.63 8.22 4.89
CA LEU A 154 0.94 8.56 6.28
C LEU A 154 2.37 9.07 6.46
N VAL A 155 3.38 8.33 5.96
CA VAL A 155 4.79 8.72 6.14
C VAL A 155 5.17 9.97 5.35
N ASP A 156 4.42 10.29 4.31
CA ASP A 156 4.59 11.47 3.47
C ASP A 156 3.67 12.64 3.87
N LEU A 157 2.90 12.49 4.97
CA LEU A 157 2.01 13.55 5.46
C LEU A 157 2.83 14.75 5.95
N LYS A 158 2.40 15.95 5.55
CA LYS A 158 3.09 17.21 5.78
C LYS A 158 2.28 18.18 6.60
N LEU A 159 2.94 19.03 7.37
CA LEU A 159 2.31 20.13 8.10
C LEU A 159 1.56 21.07 7.15
N SER A 160 2.20 21.45 6.03
CA SER A 160 1.62 22.33 5.02
C SER A 160 0.37 21.75 4.31
N ASN A 161 0.13 20.44 4.45
CA ASN A 161 -1.02 19.75 3.88
C ASN A 161 -2.05 19.30 4.94
N SER A 162 -1.96 19.87 6.14
CA SER A 162 -2.83 19.51 7.27
C SER A 162 -3.64 20.72 7.69
N TYR A 163 -4.94 20.67 7.43
CA TYR A 163 -5.90 21.75 7.67
C TYR A 163 -6.78 21.35 8.86
N PHE A 164 -6.19 21.36 10.06
CA PHE A 164 -6.86 20.86 11.28
C PHE A 164 -8.01 21.75 11.72
N ASP A 165 -7.97 23.03 11.40
CA ASP A 165 -9.02 24.02 11.65
C ASP A 165 -10.33 23.67 10.94
N ILE A 166 -10.24 23.12 9.73
CA ILE A 166 -11.38 22.70 8.94
C ILE A 166 -11.58 21.17 8.91
N GLY A 167 -10.71 20.41 9.60
CA GLY A 167 -10.83 18.96 9.75
C GLY A 167 -10.46 18.13 8.52
N PHE A 168 -9.39 18.52 7.78
CA PHE A 168 -8.94 17.80 6.59
C PHE A 168 -7.42 17.66 6.53
N VAL A 169 -6.99 16.63 5.80
CA VAL A 169 -5.61 16.46 5.37
C VAL A 169 -5.56 16.24 3.85
N LYS A 170 -4.58 16.82 3.19
CA LYS A 170 -4.34 16.59 1.75
C LYS A 170 -3.25 15.54 1.60
N VAL A 171 -3.53 14.48 0.85
CA VAL A 171 -2.63 13.37 0.62
C VAL A 171 -2.42 13.11 -0.86
N LYS A 172 -1.25 12.56 -1.19
CA LYS A 172 -0.84 12.24 -2.55
C LYS A 172 -0.87 10.72 -2.75
N GLY A 173 -1.77 10.25 -3.60
CA GLY A 173 -1.99 8.84 -3.87
C GLY A 173 -1.19 8.31 -5.08
N LYS A 174 -1.61 7.13 -5.56
CA LYS A 174 -1.03 6.49 -6.76
C LYS A 174 -1.17 7.41 -7.99
N GLY A 175 -0.11 7.48 -8.79
CA GLY A 175 -0.09 8.31 -9.99
C GLY A 175 0.00 9.82 -9.70
N ASN A 176 0.50 10.18 -8.52
CA ASN A 176 0.69 11.58 -8.13
C ASN A 176 -0.63 12.38 -7.96
N LYS A 177 -1.76 11.69 -7.90
CA LYS A 177 -3.08 12.32 -7.71
C LYS A 177 -3.25 12.75 -6.26
N GLU A 178 -3.65 13.99 -6.06
CA GLU A 178 -3.95 14.54 -4.74
C GLU A 178 -5.43 14.33 -4.41
N ARG A 179 -5.73 14.08 -3.14
CA ARG A 179 -7.10 14.09 -2.62
C ARG A 179 -7.12 14.67 -1.21
N ILE A 180 -8.27 15.18 -0.83
CA ILE A 180 -8.56 15.64 0.52
C ILE A 180 -9.22 14.48 1.27
N VAL A 181 -8.79 14.23 2.50
CA VAL A 181 -9.35 13.21 3.38
C VAL A 181 -9.78 13.90 4.66
N PRO A 182 -11.04 13.73 5.08
CA PRO A 182 -11.47 14.26 6.38
C PRO A 182 -10.73 13.53 7.51
N ILE A 183 -10.50 14.24 8.61
CA ILE A 183 -9.81 13.72 9.80
C ILE A 183 -10.68 13.96 11.02
N GLY A 184 -10.88 12.90 11.83
CA GLY A 184 -11.68 12.97 13.06
C GLY A 184 -10.98 13.71 14.17
N ASN A 185 -11.77 14.21 15.12
CA ASN A 185 -11.31 15.04 16.23
C ASN A 185 -10.27 14.36 17.13
N SER A 186 -10.39 13.05 17.34
CA SER A 186 -9.43 12.23 18.11
C SER A 186 -8.03 12.26 17.51
N ALA A 187 -7.95 12.11 16.18
CA ALA A 187 -6.67 12.14 15.47
C ALA A 187 -6.07 13.57 15.45
N ILE A 188 -6.88 14.59 15.24
CA ILE A 188 -6.43 16.00 15.31
C ILE A 188 -5.82 16.29 16.68
N LYS A 189 -6.54 15.95 17.76
CA LYS A 189 -6.05 16.13 19.13
C LYS A 189 -4.71 15.44 19.36
N GLN A 190 -4.60 14.18 18.94
CA GLN A 190 -3.39 13.41 19.16
C GLN A 190 -2.21 13.89 18.31
N LEU A 191 -2.47 14.32 17.06
CA LEU A 191 -1.46 14.95 16.21
C LEU A 191 -0.95 16.26 16.82
N THR A 192 -1.84 17.11 17.31
CA THR A 192 -1.47 18.37 17.98
C THR A 192 -0.58 18.10 19.19
N ILE A 193 -0.96 17.17 20.08
CA ILE A 193 -0.15 16.77 21.23
C ILE A 193 1.24 16.30 20.76
N TYR A 194 1.32 15.41 19.77
CA TYR A 194 2.60 14.92 19.27
C TYR A 194 3.47 16.05 18.67
N ILE A 195 2.87 16.94 17.89
CA ILE A 195 3.60 18.05 17.24
C ILE A 195 4.18 18.98 18.30
N GLU A 196 3.37 19.41 19.27
CA GLU A 196 3.75 20.39 20.28
C GLU A 196 4.68 19.81 21.33
N SER A 197 4.38 18.61 21.87
CA SER A 197 5.11 18.05 23.00
C SER A 197 6.37 17.28 22.61
N TYR A 198 6.48 16.80 21.39
CA TYR A 198 7.61 15.96 21.00
C TYR A 198 8.27 16.41 19.69
N ARG A 199 7.50 16.54 18.58
CA ARG A 199 8.08 16.80 17.26
C ARG A 199 8.89 18.09 17.22
N ASN A 200 8.37 19.15 17.84
CA ASN A 200 9.03 20.48 17.87
C ASN A 200 10.34 20.49 18.69
N HIS A 201 10.58 19.46 19.50
CA HIS A 201 11.80 19.30 20.30
C HIS A 201 12.83 18.36 19.65
N ILE A 202 12.54 17.78 18.49
CA ILE A 202 13.49 16.96 17.73
C ILE A 202 14.42 17.88 16.93
N ASN A 203 15.71 17.57 16.89
CA ASN A 203 16.63 18.19 15.93
C ASN A 203 16.31 17.68 14.52
N ILE A 204 15.53 18.45 13.75
CA ILE A 204 15.02 18.05 12.44
C ILE A 204 16.11 18.25 11.40
N LYS A 205 16.36 17.22 10.58
CA LYS A 205 17.32 17.32 9.47
C LYS A 205 16.77 18.15 8.33
N THR A 206 17.67 18.88 7.66
CA THR A 206 17.38 19.69 6.47
C THR A 206 16.62 18.87 5.43
N GLY A 207 15.49 19.43 4.95
CA GLY A 207 14.61 18.81 3.97
C GLY A 207 13.49 17.93 4.58
N PHE A 208 13.42 17.81 5.92
CA PHE A 208 12.36 17.06 6.60
C PHE A 208 11.48 17.94 7.51
N GLU A 209 11.62 19.26 7.45
CA GLU A 209 10.95 20.22 8.32
C GLU A 209 9.42 20.16 8.19
N ASP A 210 8.94 19.86 7.00
CA ASP A 210 7.51 19.84 6.68
C ASP A 210 6.83 18.49 6.98
N TYR A 211 7.59 17.41 7.20
CA TYR A 211 7.01 16.09 7.48
C TYR A 211 6.51 16.01 8.93
N ILE A 212 5.30 15.47 9.11
CA ILE A 212 4.70 15.31 10.45
C ILE A 212 5.44 14.23 11.22
N PHE A 213 5.55 13.01 10.67
CA PHE A 213 6.08 11.87 11.39
C PHE A 213 7.59 11.69 11.21
N LEU A 214 8.33 11.98 12.26
CA LEU A 214 9.79 11.95 12.30
C LEU A 214 10.32 10.76 13.13
N ASN A 215 11.48 10.26 12.76
CA ASN A 215 12.26 9.35 13.59
C ASN A 215 13.13 10.14 14.58
N ARG A 216 13.79 9.45 15.52
CA ARG A 216 14.66 10.09 16.54
C ARG A 216 15.85 10.85 15.94
N ARG A 217 16.20 10.61 14.67
CA ARG A 217 17.31 11.27 13.96
C ARG A 217 16.85 12.49 13.15
N GLY A 218 15.60 12.91 13.28
CA GLY A 218 15.04 14.07 12.59
C GLY A 218 14.71 13.87 11.11
N SER A 219 14.69 12.63 10.61
CA SER A 219 14.24 12.31 9.24
C SER A 219 12.84 11.71 9.28
N LYS A 220 12.12 11.76 8.15
CA LYS A 220 10.79 11.13 8.06
C LYS A 220 10.83 9.63 8.38
N LEU A 221 9.75 9.10 8.91
CA LEU A 221 9.59 7.67 9.14
C LEU A 221 9.54 6.91 7.82
N THR A 222 10.02 5.66 7.85
CA THR A 222 9.90 4.74 6.72
C THR A 222 8.64 3.88 6.86
N ARG A 223 8.14 3.36 5.75
CA ARG A 223 7.03 2.38 5.74
C ARG A 223 7.35 1.17 6.63
N VAL A 224 8.58 0.66 6.56
CA VAL A 224 9.04 -0.48 7.38
C VAL A 224 8.91 -0.18 8.87
N MET A 225 9.27 1.02 9.31
CA MET A 225 9.14 1.41 10.72
C MET A 225 7.69 1.41 11.17
N ILE A 226 6.74 1.87 10.34
CA ILE A 226 5.30 1.81 10.68
C ILE A 226 4.84 0.36 10.86
N PHE A 227 5.23 -0.56 9.97
CA PHE A 227 4.95 -1.99 10.13
C PHE A 227 5.53 -2.56 11.43
N THR A 228 6.77 -2.18 11.76
CA THR A 228 7.43 -2.62 13.01
C THR A 228 6.67 -2.12 14.24
N ILE A 229 6.28 -0.84 14.27
CA ILE A 229 5.50 -0.25 15.37
C ILE A 229 4.18 -1.01 15.55
N ILE A 230 3.42 -1.19 14.47
CA ILE A 230 2.13 -1.89 14.50
C ILE A 230 2.30 -3.32 15.01
N LYS A 231 3.31 -4.05 14.49
CA LYS A 231 3.58 -5.45 14.90
C LYS A 231 3.93 -5.54 16.40
N GLN A 232 4.75 -4.63 16.91
CA GLN A 232 5.11 -4.59 18.31
C GLN A 232 3.90 -4.28 19.21
N LEU A 233 3.07 -3.31 18.82
CA LEU A 233 1.86 -2.96 19.57
C LEU A 233 0.85 -4.09 19.56
N ALA A 234 0.67 -4.80 18.44
CA ALA A 234 -0.20 -5.97 18.37
C ALA A 234 0.23 -7.08 19.34
N MET A 235 1.53 -7.33 19.41
CA MET A 235 2.09 -8.32 20.34
C MET A 235 1.83 -7.92 21.80
N ILE A 236 2.05 -6.65 22.18
CA ILE A 236 1.82 -6.15 23.54
C ILE A 236 0.33 -6.17 23.89
N ALA A 237 -0.55 -5.80 22.95
CA ALA A 237 -1.99 -5.80 23.11
C ALA A 237 -2.61 -7.23 23.08
N GLY A 238 -1.82 -8.28 22.84
CA GLY A 238 -2.30 -9.66 22.78
C GLY A 238 -3.17 -9.98 21.54
N ILE A 239 -3.08 -9.17 20.47
CA ILE A 239 -3.83 -9.39 19.24
C ILE A 239 -3.17 -10.50 18.44
N ARG A 240 -3.89 -11.61 18.24
CA ARG A 240 -3.37 -12.82 17.58
C ARG A 240 -3.35 -12.73 16.06
N GLN A 241 -4.23 -11.95 15.47
CA GLN A 241 -4.29 -11.78 14.03
C GLN A 241 -3.10 -10.94 13.50
N THR A 242 -2.68 -11.22 12.27
CA THR A 242 -1.63 -10.43 11.62
C THR A 242 -2.21 -9.10 11.16
N ILE A 243 -1.79 -8.00 11.79
CA ILE A 243 -2.25 -6.67 11.45
C ILE A 243 -1.19 -5.85 10.71
N SER A 244 -1.66 -4.95 9.87
CA SER A 244 -0.85 -4.10 9.00
C SER A 244 -1.54 -2.74 8.81
N PRO A 245 -0.88 -1.73 8.23
CA PRO A 245 -1.55 -0.49 7.86
C PRO A 245 -2.78 -0.68 6.96
N HIS A 246 -2.80 -1.73 6.13
CA HIS A 246 -3.97 -2.07 5.32
C HIS A 246 -5.16 -2.56 6.16
N THR A 247 -4.89 -3.23 7.27
CA THR A 247 -5.93 -3.66 8.23
C THR A 247 -6.64 -2.45 8.83
N PHE A 248 -5.91 -1.40 9.23
CA PHE A 248 -6.51 -0.14 9.71
C PHE A 248 -7.40 0.53 8.66
N ARG A 249 -6.93 0.58 7.43
CA ARG A 249 -7.70 1.15 6.33
C ARG A 249 -8.97 0.33 6.04
N HIS A 250 -8.90 -0.99 6.17
CA HIS A 250 -10.06 -1.86 6.03
C HIS A 250 -11.03 -1.66 7.19
N SER A 251 -10.55 -1.58 8.43
CA SER A 251 -11.35 -1.28 9.62
C SER A 251 -12.05 0.09 9.51
N PHE A 252 -11.35 1.11 9.03
CA PHE A 252 -11.93 2.43 8.74
C PHE A 252 -13.13 2.31 7.79
N ALA A 253 -12.95 1.61 6.66
CA ALA A 253 -14.03 1.44 5.69
C ALA A 253 -15.21 0.65 6.26
N THR A 254 -14.93 -0.46 6.94
CA THR A 254 -15.96 -1.33 7.53
C THR A 254 -16.76 -0.58 8.58
N HIS A 255 -16.12 0.10 9.52
CA HIS A 255 -16.83 0.82 10.59
C HIS A 255 -17.65 2.00 10.08
N LEU A 256 -17.18 2.71 9.05
CA LEU A 256 -17.99 3.75 8.41
C LEU A 256 -19.26 3.18 7.77
N ILE A 257 -19.13 2.07 7.03
CA ILE A 257 -20.27 1.42 6.37
C ILE A 257 -21.25 0.84 7.41
N GLU A 258 -20.73 0.17 8.45
CA GLU A 258 -21.54 -0.35 9.56
C GLU A 258 -22.23 0.78 10.35
N GLY A 259 -21.57 1.94 10.47
CA GLY A 259 -22.17 3.14 11.05
C GLY A 259 -23.26 3.78 10.19
N GLY A 260 -23.35 3.41 8.91
CA GLY A 260 -24.37 3.92 7.98
C GLY A 260 -23.86 4.95 6.97
N ALA A 261 -22.54 5.13 6.85
CA ALA A 261 -21.98 6.04 5.86
C ALA A 261 -22.23 5.56 4.43
N ASP A 262 -22.45 6.49 3.52
CA ASP A 262 -22.63 6.20 2.10
C ASP A 262 -21.37 5.57 1.50
N LEU A 263 -21.55 4.47 0.75
CA LEU A 263 -20.45 3.72 0.14
C LEU A 263 -19.59 4.57 -0.80
N ARG A 264 -20.21 5.50 -1.53
CA ARG A 264 -19.51 6.39 -2.46
C ARG A 264 -18.61 7.37 -1.70
N ALA A 265 -19.08 7.92 -0.58
CA ALA A 265 -18.28 8.76 0.31
C ALA A 265 -17.04 8.00 0.81
N VAL A 266 -17.22 6.75 1.26
CA VAL A 266 -16.11 5.90 1.73
C VAL A 266 -15.12 5.61 0.60
N GLN A 267 -15.59 5.28 -0.61
CA GLN A 267 -14.74 5.05 -1.77
C GLN A 267 -13.92 6.29 -2.16
N GLU A 268 -14.52 7.46 -2.08
CA GLU A 268 -13.89 8.75 -2.37
C GLU A 268 -12.80 9.07 -1.35
N MET A 269 -13.08 8.96 -0.06
CA MET A 269 -12.07 9.11 1.02
C MET A 269 -10.89 8.16 0.82
N LEU A 270 -11.16 6.94 0.41
CA LEU A 270 -10.14 5.94 0.14
C LEU A 270 -9.36 6.20 -1.17
N GLY A 271 -9.87 6.98 -2.10
CA GLY A 271 -9.25 7.25 -3.40
C GLY A 271 -9.17 5.99 -4.25
N HIS A 272 -10.31 5.34 -4.48
CA HIS A 272 -10.46 4.27 -5.45
C HIS A 272 -10.58 4.89 -6.84
N SER A 273 -9.76 4.43 -7.78
CA SER A 273 -9.49 5.06 -9.09
C SER A 273 -10.60 4.91 -10.14
N SER A 274 -11.79 4.45 -9.79
CA SER A 274 -12.89 4.28 -10.77
C SER A 274 -13.72 5.54 -10.99
N ILE A 275 -13.48 6.62 -10.26
CA ILE A 275 -14.13 7.91 -10.51
C ILE A 275 -13.02 8.89 -10.88
N THR A 276 -12.90 9.12 -12.19
CA THR A 276 -12.14 10.21 -12.76
C THR A 276 -12.76 11.50 -12.29
N THR A 277 -12.05 12.26 -11.45
CA THR A 277 -12.00 13.71 -11.64
C THR A 277 -11.09 14.33 -10.59
N THR A 278 -10.06 15.02 -11.06
CA THR A 278 -9.44 16.13 -10.38
C THR A 278 -10.41 17.32 -10.52
N GLU A 279 -11.68 17.11 -10.25
CA GLU A 279 -12.63 18.20 -10.11
C GLU A 279 -12.41 18.81 -8.74
N ILE A 280 -12.35 20.11 -8.76
CA ILE A 280 -12.23 21.01 -7.61
C ILE A 280 -13.29 20.55 -6.60
N TYR A 281 -12.87 19.98 -5.47
CA TYR A 281 -13.78 19.66 -4.37
C TYR A 281 -14.54 20.92 -3.98
N THR A 282 -15.85 20.93 -4.25
CA THR A 282 -16.72 22.02 -3.86
C THR A 282 -16.86 22.06 -2.33
N HIS A 283 -17.27 23.17 -1.76
CA HIS A 283 -17.56 23.25 -0.33
C HIS A 283 -18.59 22.19 0.11
N LEU A 284 -19.59 21.94 -0.72
CA LEU A 284 -20.64 20.93 -0.47
C LEU A 284 -20.05 19.51 -0.38
N ASP A 285 -19.10 19.14 -1.23
CA ASP A 285 -18.46 17.82 -1.18
C ASP A 285 -17.61 17.66 0.10
N ARG A 286 -16.94 18.71 0.54
CA ARG A 286 -16.15 18.70 1.79
C ARG A 286 -17.04 18.52 3.00
N ASP A 287 -18.14 19.26 3.10
CA ASP A 287 -19.08 19.17 4.21
C ASP A 287 -19.73 17.78 4.27
N PHE A 288 -20.05 17.20 3.12
CA PHE A 288 -20.57 15.83 3.03
C PHE A 288 -19.56 14.80 3.56
N LEU A 289 -18.30 14.84 3.12
CA LEU A 289 -17.27 13.90 3.57
C LEU A 289 -16.96 14.09 5.07
N ARG A 290 -16.93 15.33 5.56
CA ARG A 290 -16.70 15.61 6.96
C ARG A 290 -17.85 15.12 7.83
N SER A 291 -19.08 15.36 7.42
CA SER A 291 -20.28 14.89 8.13
C SER A 291 -20.30 13.37 8.22
N ALA A 292 -19.88 12.66 7.17
CA ALA A 292 -19.78 11.20 7.20
C ALA A 292 -18.79 10.70 8.27
N ILE A 293 -17.64 11.35 8.45
CA ILE A 293 -16.72 11.00 9.53
C ILE A 293 -17.31 11.32 10.90
N LEU A 294 -17.83 12.53 11.09
CA LEU A 294 -18.35 12.98 12.40
C LEU A 294 -19.55 12.16 12.88
N GLN A 295 -20.41 11.70 11.95
CA GLN A 295 -21.63 10.97 12.28
C GLN A 295 -21.43 9.46 12.39
N PHE A 296 -20.58 8.89 11.56
CA PHE A 296 -20.53 7.44 11.35
C PHE A 296 -19.20 6.78 11.76
N HIS A 297 -18.14 7.56 11.96
CA HIS A 297 -16.85 6.98 12.38
C HIS A 297 -16.70 7.01 13.90
N PRO A 298 -16.21 5.91 14.54
CA PRO A 298 -16.03 5.87 16.02
C PRO A 298 -15.07 6.92 16.60
N ARG A 299 -14.26 7.58 15.76
CA ARG A 299 -13.33 8.67 16.11
C ARG A 299 -13.73 10.02 15.55
N GLY A 300 -14.95 10.17 15.07
CA GLY A 300 -15.49 11.40 14.53
C GLY A 300 -15.45 12.60 15.46
#